data_9d1c404731033232c2dcd37e77b9ada4
#
_entry.id   9d1c404731033232c2dcd37e77b9ada4
#
_cell.length_a   1.000
_cell.length_b   1.000
_cell.length_c   1.000
_cell.angle_alpha   90.00
_cell.angle_beta   90.00
_cell.angle_gamma   90.00
#
_symmetry.space_group_name_H-M   'P 1'
#
loop_
_entity.id
_entity.type
_entity.pdbx_description
1 polymer ?
#
loop_
_entity_poly.entity_id
_entity_poly.type
_entity_poly.pdbx_seq_one_letter_code
_entity_poly.pdbx_strand_id
1 'polypeptide(L)'
;LLILLLMSSAAGATTTLKLSVVGIQGEQKKNVLAYLGAVPESDENRRNFVVSARDKVESALQALGYYQPEIEIDLQRTEPKWRLSIVVNAGEPVRVRDINIQILGAAANDDNFTRLTSDIGFSSGDVLHHGRFESFRKKVLSLGQRRGYLRGEIVASRIEIEIDAGTADVMLWYESGPRLRFGEIIVDNTLIDSDLFDSMLTFQPGDYFDQVRLQQLQSRLQRTNYFSSVIVLPQRKRSLGDRIPIMVNL
;
A
#
# COMPACT_ATOMS: atom_id res chain seq x y z
N LEU A 1 44.97 54.96 19.07
CA LEU A 1 45.02 54.24 17.78
C LEU A 1 44.16 52.97 17.93
N LEU A 2 42.92 53.03 17.43
CA LEU A 2 41.94 51.91 17.54
C LEU A 2 42.04 51.11 16.24
N ILE A 3 42.55 49.87 16.30
CA ILE A 3 42.63 48.97 15.16
C ILE A 3 41.29 48.19 15.12
N LEU A 4 40.43 48.51 14.13
CA LEU A 4 39.21 47.77 13.83
C LEU A 4 39.59 46.53 13.03
N LEU A 5 39.53 45.35 13.67
CA LEU A 5 39.63 44.06 12.95
C LEU A 5 38.30 43.76 12.23
N LEU A 6 38.28 43.97 10.93
CA LEU A 6 37.20 43.49 10.05
C LEU A 6 37.33 41.95 9.93
N MET A 7 36.48 41.25 10.70
CA MET A 7 36.24 39.82 10.49
C MET A 7 35.37 39.66 9.22
N SER A 8 36.04 39.38 8.09
CA SER A 8 35.36 38.96 6.86
C SER A 8 34.84 37.55 7.07
N SER A 9 33.57 37.39 7.34
CA SER A 9 32.90 36.08 7.28
C SER A 9 32.79 35.70 5.80
N ALA A 10 33.65 34.83 5.34
CA ALA A 10 33.47 34.14 4.07
C ALA A 10 32.20 33.27 4.18
N ALA A 11 31.09 33.75 3.65
CA ALA A 11 29.92 32.93 3.41
C ALA A 11 30.35 31.82 2.45
N GLY A 12 30.61 30.63 2.96
CA GLY A 12 30.93 29.45 2.17
C GLY A 12 29.76 29.20 1.20
N ALA A 13 30.05 29.26 -0.10
CA ALA A 13 29.06 28.95 -1.12
C ALA A 13 28.52 27.52 -0.87
N THR A 14 27.22 27.43 -0.62
CA THR A 14 26.56 26.14 -0.40
C THR A 14 26.66 25.31 -1.68
N THR A 15 27.32 24.16 -1.61
CA THR A 15 27.44 23.22 -2.72
C THR A 15 26.04 22.70 -3.08
N THR A 16 25.68 22.72 -4.36
CA THR A 16 24.40 22.21 -4.85
C THR A 16 24.60 21.00 -5.76
N LEU A 17 23.70 20.01 -5.70
CA LEU A 17 23.71 18.84 -6.59
C LEU A 17 22.53 18.96 -7.60
N LYS A 18 22.86 19.00 -8.89
CA LYS A 18 21.86 18.93 -9.96
C LYS A 18 21.78 17.50 -10.46
N LEU A 19 20.58 16.89 -10.35
CA LEU A 19 20.26 15.55 -10.84
C LEU A 19 19.68 15.61 -12.26
N SER A 20 20.14 14.73 -13.13
CA SER A 20 19.58 14.49 -14.48
C SER A 20 19.41 12.99 -14.69
N VAL A 21 18.22 12.56 -15.10
CA VAL A 21 17.90 11.17 -15.48
C VAL A 21 17.41 11.18 -16.92
N VAL A 22 18.09 10.46 -17.80
CA VAL A 22 17.82 10.39 -19.24
C VAL A 22 17.78 8.93 -19.72
N GLY A 23 17.21 8.71 -20.91
CA GLY A 23 17.07 7.37 -21.52
C GLY A 23 15.74 6.68 -21.21
N ILE A 24 15.03 7.11 -20.18
CA ILE A 24 13.71 6.59 -19.78
C ILE A 24 12.68 7.71 -19.69
N GLN A 25 11.38 7.35 -19.85
CA GLN A 25 10.26 8.30 -19.87
C GLN A 25 9.05 7.77 -19.08
N GLY A 26 7.98 8.54 -19.02
CA GLY A 26 6.69 8.13 -18.45
C GLY A 26 6.79 7.57 -17.04
N GLU A 27 6.23 6.38 -16.84
CA GLU A 27 6.17 5.71 -15.54
C GLU A 27 7.55 5.29 -15.02
N GLN A 28 8.44 4.81 -15.91
CA GLN A 28 9.81 4.44 -15.54
C GLN A 28 10.54 5.61 -14.90
N LYS A 29 10.53 6.78 -15.56
CA LYS A 29 11.20 7.99 -15.06
C LYS A 29 10.57 8.46 -13.74
N LYS A 30 9.24 8.46 -13.66
CA LYS A 30 8.52 8.84 -12.44
C LYS A 30 8.89 7.93 -11.26
N ASN A 31 8.96 6.62 -11.50
CA ASN A 31 9.32 5.65 -10.46
C ASN A 31 10.78 5.80 -10.02
N VAL A 32 11.70 5.93 -10.97
CA VAL A 32 13.12 6.16 -10.68
C VAL A 32 13.32 7.42 -9.83
N LEU A 33 12.66 8.53 -10.19
CA LEU A 33 12.75 9.78 -9.40
C LEU A 33 12.14 9.60 -7.99
N ALA A 34 11.06 8.84 -7.85
CA ALA A 34 10.45 8.55 -6.54
C ALA A 34 11.39 7.73 -5.63
N TYR A 35 12.09 6.73 -6.20
CA TYR A 35 13.06 5.91 -5.45
C TYR A 35 14.34 6.67 -5.10
N LEU A 36 14.83 7.52 -5.99
CA LEU A 36 15.96 8.41 -5.71
C LEU A 36 15.63 9.36 -4.55
N GLY A 37 14.41 9.89 -4.51
CA GLY A 37 13.96 10.85 -3.53
C GLY A 37 14.46 12.26 -3.79
N ALA A 38 14.30 13.14 -2.80
CA ALA A 38 14.77 14.52 -2.90
C ALA A 38 16.30 14.59 -2.89
N VAL A 39 16.84 15.50 -3.69
CA VAL A 39 18.29 15.76 -3.72
C VAL A 39 18.71 16.40 -2.39
N PRO A 40 19.68 15.81 -1.65
CA PRO A 40 20.07 16.29 -0.34
C PRO A 40 20.86 17.62 -0.39
N GLU A 41 20.71 18.41 0.67
CA GLU A 41 21.40 19.70 0.81
C GLU A 41 22.79 19.58 1.46
N SER A 42 22.99 18.60 2.37
CA SER A 42 24.27 18.42 3.06
C SER A 42 25.28 17.58 2.26
N ASP A 43 26.57 17.85 2.42
CA ASP A 43 27.65 17.15 1.70
C ASP A 43 27.73 15.65 2.02
N GLU A 44 27.49 15.27 3.26
CA GLU A 44 27.48 13.87 3.67
C GLU A 44 26.32 13.11 3.01
N ASN A 45 25.14 13.67 3.07
CA ASN A 45 23.95 13.07 2.47
C ASN A 45 24.05 13.02 0.94
N ARG A 46 24.71 14.00 0.29
CA ARG A 46 24.98 13.97 -1.16
C ARG A 46 25.88 12.81 -1.56
N ARG A 47 26.92 12.51 -0.77
CA ARG A 47 27.79 11.36 -1.04
C ARG A 47 27.01 10.05 -0.95
N ASN A 48 26.22 9.87 0.11
CA ASN A 48 25.37 8.71 0.29
C ASN A 48 24.30 8.59 -0.84
N PHE A 49 23.72 9.70 -1.26
CA PHE A 49 22.79 9.75 -2.38
C PHE A 49 23.42 9.24 -3.68
N VAL A 50 24.63 9.69 -4.02
CA VAL A 50 25.34 9.26 -5.21
C VAL A 50 25.70 7.78 -5.16
N VAL A 51 26.22 7.31 -4.00
CA VAL A 51 26.61 5.89 -3.81
C VAL A 51 25.39 4.98 -3.98
N SER A 52 24.24 5.34 -3.42
CA SER A 52 23.01 4.54 -3.48
C SER A 52 22.19 4.72 -4.78
N ALA A 53 22.61 5.62 -5.66
CA ALA A 53 21.79 5.98 -6.83
C ALA A 53 21.57 4.80 -7.77
N ARG A 54 22.58 3.97 -8.04
CA ARG A 54 22.49 2.80 -8.91
C ARG A 54 21.45 1.82 -8.38
N ASP A 55 21.60 1.38 -7.12
CA ASP A 55 20.74 0.38 -6.50
C ASP A 55 19.26 0.86 -6.44
N LYS A 56 19.07 2.16 -6.22
CA LYS A 56 17.75 2.77 -6.23
C LYS A 56 17.11 2.79 -7.62
N VAL A 57 17.89 3.08 -8.66
CA VAL A 57 17.42 3.03 -10.05
C VAL A 57 17.08 1.61 -10.46
N GLU A 58 17.95 0.63 -10.15
CA GLU A 58 17.69 -0.79 -10.40
C GLU A 58 16.41 -1.25 -9.69
N SER A 59 16.27 -0.98 -8.40
CA SER A 59 15.08 -1.33 -7.63
C SER A 59 13.80 -0.70 -8.18
N ALA A 60 13.90 0.56 -8.63
CA ALA A 60 12.77 1.26 -9.25
C ALA A 60 12.34 0.61 -10.56
N LEU A 61 13.28 0.18 -11.39
CA LEU A 61 13.00 -0.48 -12.66
C LEU A 61 12.51 -1.91 -12.47
N GLN A 62 13.09 -2.67 -11.52
CA GLN A 62 12.63 -4.01 -11.15
C GLN A 62 11.16 -4.00 -10.68
N ALA A 63 10.76 -2.97 -9.92
CA ALA A 63 9.36 -2.81 -9.50
C ALA A 63 8.38 -2.69 -10.69
N LEU A 64 8.87 -2.29 -11.86
CA LEU A 64 8.14 -2.17 -13.13
C LEU A 64 8.41 -3.31 -14.12
N GLY A 65 9.12 -4.37 -13.68
CA GLY A 65 9.41 -5.54 -14.49
C GLY A 65 10.71 -5.49 -15.31
N TYR A 66 11.56 -4.48 -15.15
CA TYR A 66 12.82 -4.36 -15.86
C TYR A 66 13.98 -4.81 -14.97
N TYR A 67 14.52 -6.00 -15.23
CA TYR A 67 15.49 -6.67 -14.35
C TYR A 67 16.94 -6.60 -14.82
N GLN A 68 17.17 -6.24 -16.07
CA GLN A 68 18.50 -6.13 -16.69
C GLN A 68 18.73 -4.73 -17.27
N PRO A 69 18.55 -3.64 -16.48
CA PRO A 69 18.83 -2.31 -16.99
C PRO A 69 20.34 -2.06 -17.12
N GLU A 70 20.73 -1.33 -18.16
CA GLU A 70 22.06 -0.74 -18.27
C GLU A 70 22.02 0.67 -17.67
N ILE A 71 22.88 0.94 -16.69
CA ILE A 71 22.89 2.22 -15.97
C ILE A 71 24.30 2.79 -15.99
N GLU A 72 24.45 3.96 -16.57
CA GLU A 72 25.69 4.74 -16.53
C GLU A 72 25.47 5.95 -15.60
N ILE A 73 26.43 6.15 -14.69
CA ILE A 73 26.39 7.26 -13.73
C ILE A 73 27.66 8.08 -13.90
N ASP A 74 27.49 9.35 -14.25
CA ASP A 74 28.56 10.34 -14.31
C ASP A 74 28.36 11.42 -13.24
N LEU A 75 29.39 11.65 -12.42
CA LEU A 75 29.42 12.67 -11.40
C LEU A 75 30.51 13.71 -11.67
N GLN A 76 30.10 14.88 -12.09
CA GLN A 76 30.97 16.03 -12.27
C GLN A 76 30.98 16.89 -11.00
N ARG A 77 32.15 16.97 -10.35
CA ARG A 77 32.36 17.76 -9.14
C ARG A 77 33.07 19.07 -9.50
N THR A 78 32.28 20.10 -9.77
CA THR A 78 32.81 21.46 -9.97
C THR A 78 32.23 22.34 -8.87
N GLU A 79 33.04 22.74 -7.91
CA GLU A 79 32.58 23.59 -6.81
C GLU A 79 32.11 24.95 -7.33
N PRO A 80 31.00 25.50 -6.82
CA PRO A 80 30.08 24.93 -5.79
C PRO A 80 28.93 24.07 -6.39
N LYS A 81 29.04 23.58 -7.62
CA LYS A 81 27.94 22.90 -8.34
C LYS A 81 28.37 21.50 -8.77
N TRP A 82 27.76 20.49 -8.17
CA TRP A 82 27.87 19.11 -8.63
C TRP A 82 26.77 18.78 -9.63
N ARG A 83 27.08 17.93 -10.60
CA ARG A 83 26.10 17.40 -11.56
C ARG A 83 26.16 15.88 -11.54
N LEU A 84 25.03 15.24 -11.23
CA LEU A 84 24.85 13.80 -11.34
C LEU A 84 24.00 13.49 -12.55
N SER A 85 24.59 12.87 -13.56
CA SER A 85 23.90 12.40 -14.75
C SER A 85 23.74 10.89 -14.66
N ILE A 86 22.52 10.41 -14.77
CA ILE A 86 22.16 8.98 -14.79
C ILE A 86 21.55 8.70 -16.14
N VAL A 87 22.24 7.93 -16.97
CA VAL A 87 21.77 7.46 -18.27
C VAL A 87 21.27 6.03 -18.09
N VAL A 88 20.05 5.75 -18.48
CA VAL A 88 19.36 4.48 -18.26
C VAL A 88 18.83 3.93 -19.56
N ASN A 89 19.25 2.70 -19.89
CA ASN A 89 18.55 1.86 -20.84
C ASN A 89 17.81 0.76 -20.04
N ALA A 90 16.49 0.79 -20.02
CA ALA A 90 15.71 -0.12 -19.18
C ALA A 90 15.80 -1.60 -19.64
N GLY A 91 16.16 -1.83 -20.91
CA GLY A 91 16.17 -3.17 -21.50
C GLY A 91 14.75 -3.72 -21.76
N GLU A 92 14.68 -5.02 -22.04
CA GLU A 92 13.41 -5.71 -22.25
C GLU A 92 12.70 -6.01 -20.92
N PRO A 93 11.37 -5.78 -20.83
CA PRO A 93 10.62 -6.08 -19.63
C PRO A 93 10.29 -7.57 -19.51
N VAL A 94 10.29 -8.07 -18.28
CA VAL A 94 9.72 -9.37 -17.93
C VAL A 94 8.19 -9.31 -18.06
N ARG A 95 7.60 -10.37 -18.67
CA ARG A 95 6.16 -10.47 -18.87
C ARG A 95 5.55 -11.57 -18.01
N VAL A 96 4.33 -11.36 -17.59
CA VAL A 96 3.55 -12.37 -16.85
C VAL A 96 3.25 -13.54 -17.79
N ARG A 97 3.70 -14.74 -17.40
CA ARG A 97 3.44 -16.00 -18.12
C ARG A 97 2.18 -16.67 -17.58
N ASP A 98 2.16 -16.93 -16.27
CA ASP A 98 1.05 -17.61 -15.59
C ASP A 98 0.58 -16.86 -14.36
N ILE A 99 -0.72 -17.02 -14.05
CA ILE A 99 -1.38 -16.38 -12.93
C ILE A 99 -2.18 -17.43 -12.16
N ASN A 100 -1.72 -17.78 -10.97
CA ASN A 100 -2.38 -18.74 -10.08
C ASN A 100 -2.92 -18.01 -8.83
N ILE A 101 -4.20 -17.62 -8.90
CA ILE A 101 -4.90 -16.98 -7.79
C ILE A 101 -5.96 -17.91 -7.26
N GLN A 102 -5.89 -18.24 -5.98
CA GLN A 102 -6.85 -19.11 -5.31
C GLN A 102 -7.44 -18.45 -4.08
N ILE A 103 -8.77 -18.51 -3.99
CA ILE A 103 -9.53 -18.13 -2.81
C ILE A 103 -10.03 -19.43 -2.18
N LEU A 104 -9.54 -19.71 -0.97
CA LEU A 104 -9.82 -20.94 -0.22
C LEU A 104 -10.75 -20.66 0.96
N GLY A 105 -11.31 -21.73 1.53
CA GLY A 105 -12.23 -21.62 2.65
C GLY A 105 -13.61 -21.11 2.26
N ALA A 106 -14.33 -20.52 3.21
CA ALA A 106 -15.72 -20.09 3.00
C ALA A 106 -15.88 -18.94 1.98
N ALA A 107 -14.81 -18.16 1.73
CA ALA A 107 -14.84 -17.09 0.73
C ALA A 107 -14.80 -17.58 -0.72
N ALA A 108 -14.45 -18.85 -0.95
CA ALA A 108 -14.43 -19.42 -2.30
C ALA A 108 -15.79 -19.34 -3.02
N ASN A 109 -16.87 -19.32 -2.25
CA ASN A 109 -18.26 -19.22 -2.75
C ASN A 109 -18.85 -17.81 -2.55
N ASP A 110 -18.07 -16.79 -2.19
CA ASP A 110 -18.56 -15.42 -2.06
C ASP A 110 -18.41 -14.65 -3.38
N ASP A 111 -19.52 -14.25 -4.00
CA ASP A 111 -19.58 -13.52 -5.27
C ASP A 111 -18.68 -12.27 -5.31
N ASN A 112 -18.39 -11.66 -4.16
CA ASN A 112 -17.50 -10.50 -4.11
C ASN A 112 -16.05 -10.90 -4.38
N PHE A 113 -15.62 -12.08 -3.95
CA PHE A 113 -14.30 -12.60 -4.27
C PHE A 113 -14.26 -13.08 -5.73
N THR A 114 -15.30 -13.73 -6.23
CA THR A 114 -15.40 -14.10 -7.64
C THR A 114 -15.26 -12.87 -8.55
N ARG A 115 -15.97 -11.78 -8.23
CA ARG A 115 -15.83 -10.51 -8.96
C ARG A 115 -14.44 -9.87 -8.82
N LEU A 116 -13.84 -9.95 -7.64
CA LEU A 116 -12.49 -9.41 -7.43
C LEU A 116 -11.43 -10.19 -8.23
N THR A 117 -11.56 -11.50 -8.31
CA THR A 117 -10.62 -12.36 -9.05
C THR A 117 -10.86 -12.37 -10.56
N SER A 118 -12.02 -11.95 -11.04
CA SER A 118 -12.28 -11.77 -12.49
C SER A 118 -11.63 -10.49 -13.05
N ASP A 119 -11.26 -9.53 -12.19
CA ASP A 119 -10.55 -8.29 -12.58
C ASP A 119 -9.39 -8.03 -11.61
N ILE A 120 -8.30 -8.73 -11.81
CA ILE A 120 -7.08 -8.62 -11.01
C ILE A 120 -6.23 -7.39 -11.37
N GLY A 121 -6.54 -6.73 -12.51
CA GLY A 121 -5.84 -5.53 -12.98
C GLY A 121 -4.55 -5.81 -13.75
N PHE A 122 -4.27 -7.08 -14.12
CA PHE A 122 -3.20 -7.51 -15.01
C PHE A 122 -3.53 -8.89 -15.61
N SER A 123 -2.90 -9.26 -16.72
CA SER A 123 -3.17 -10.47 -17.48
C SER A 123 -1.87 -11.15 -17.91
N SER A 124 -1.96 -12.41 -18.33
CA SER A 124 -0.85 -13.10 -19.02
C SER A 124 -0.47 -12.30 -20.29
N GLY A 125 0.84 -12.13 -20.52
CA GLY A 125 1.42 -11.29 -21.55
C GLY A 125 1.68 -9.84 -21.14
N ASP A 126 1.06 -9.33 -20.08
CA ASP A 126 1.34 -7.98 -19.58
C ASP A 126 2.76 -7.89 -19.01
N VAL A 127 3.33 -6.68 -19.05
CA VAL A 127 4.58 -6.38 -18.34
C VAL A 127 4.36 -6.57 -16.85
N LEU A 128 5.28 -7.30 -16.21
CA LEU A 128 5.23 -7.51 -14.77
C LEU A 128 5.31 -6.18 -14.03
N HIS A 129 4.38 -5.95 -13.12
CA HIS A 129 4.32 -4.74 -12.30
C HIS A 129 4.04 -5.08 -10.84
N HIS A 130 5.06 -5.05 -10.00
CA HIS A 130 4.95 -5.43 -8.59
C HIS A 130 3.87 -4.64 -7.85
N GLY A 131 3.74 -3.34 -8.13
CA GLY A 131 2.74 -2.49 -7.49
C GLY A 131 1.29 -2.90 -7.79
N ARG A 132 1.02 -3.44 -8.99
CA ARG A 132 -0.32 -3.98 -9.34
C ARG A 132 -0.62 -5.24 -8.54
N PHE A 133 0.34 -6.17 -8.47
CA PHE A 133 0.21 -7.38 -7.64
C PHE A 133 -0.01 -7.06 -6.17
N GLU A 134 0.79 -6.17 -5.59
CA GLU A 134 0.65 -5.74 -4.20
C GLU A 134 -0.70 -5.04 -3.94
N SER A 135 -1.17 -4.26 -4.89
CA SER A 135 -2.49 -3.61 -4.81
C SER A 135 -3.61 -4.64 -4.81
N PHE A 136 -3.51 -5.66 -5.67
CA PHE A 136 -4.48 -6.76 -5.70
C PHE A 136 -4.45 -7.56 -4.38
N ARG A 137 -3.28 -7.91 -3.87
CA ARG A 137 -3.10 -8.58 -2.58
C ARG A 137 -3.77 -7.82 -1.43
N LYS A 138 -3.59 -6.50 -1.38
CA LYS A 138 -4.25 -5.63 -0.40
C LYS A 138 -5.77 -5.59 -0.57
N LYS A 139 -6.26 -5.61 -1.82
CA LYS A 139 -7.71 -5.67 -2.09
C LYS A 139 -8.33 -6.97 -1.56
N VAL A 140 -7.67 -8.12 -1.76
CA VAL A 140 -8.11 -9.43 -1.24
C VAL A 140 -8.24 -9.39 0.29
N LEU A 141 -7.18 -8.97 1.00
CA LEU A 141 -7.19 -8.86 2.47
C LEU A 141 -8.26 -7.88 2.97
N SER A 142 -8.37 -6.72 2.34
CA SER A 142 -9.36 -5.70 2.71
C SER A 142 -10.79 -6.19 2.48
N LEU A 143 -11.04 -6.89 1.37
CA LEU A 143 -12.34 -7.50 1.10
C LEU A 143 -12.69 -8.53 2.17
N GLY A 144 -11.74 -9.42 2.51
CA GLY A 144 -11.92 -10.42 3.56
C GLY A 144 -12.35 -9.78 4.88
N GLN A 145 -11.64 -8.77 5.32
CA GLN A 145 -11.97 -8.07 6.58
C GLN A 145 -13.34 -7.40 6.52
N ARG A 146 -13.67 -6.71 5.44
CA ARG A 146 -14.98 -6.05 5.29
C ARG A 146 -16.15 -7.02 5.28
N ARG A 147 -15.94 -8.23 4.71
CA ARG A 147 -16.98 -9.25 4.55
C ARG A 147 -17.11 -10.19 5.75
N GLY A 148 -16.26 -10.04 6.78
CA GLY A 148 -16.33 -10.85 8.00
C GLY A 148 -15.43 -12.08 8.01
N TYR A 149 -14.50 -12.20 7.06
CA TYR A 149 -13.46 -13.24 7.07
C TYR A 149 -12.25 -12.74 7.88
N LEU A 150 -12.47 -12.50 9.19
CA LEU A 150 -11.50 -11.82 10.04
C LEU A 150 -10.30 -12.70 10.43
N ARG A 151 -10.35 -13.99 10.16
CA ARG A 151 -9.25 -14.95 10.35
C ARG A 151 -8.53 -15.23 9.03
N GLY A 152 -8.96 -14.57 7.94
CA GLY A 152 -8.38 -14.79 6.63
C GLY A 152 -6.96 -14.29 6.51
N GLU A 153 -6.11 -15.09 5.88
CA GLU A 153 -4.69 -14.82 5.67
C GLU A 153 -4.22 -15.22 4.27
N ILE A 154 -3.13 -14.64 3.83
CA ILE A 154 -2.43 -15.06 2.62
C ILE A 154 -1.53 -16.24 3.00
N VAL A 155 -1.82 -17.41 2.48
CA VAL A 155 -1.04 -18.65 2.73
C VAL A 155 0.07 -18.87 1.70
N ALA A 156 -0.05 -18.25 0.52
CA ALA A 156 1.01 -18.21 -0.48
C ALA A 156 0.96 -16.87 -1.24
N SER A 157 2.11 -16.23 -1.41
CA SER A 157 2.24 -14.97 -2.17
C SER A 157 3.65 -14.88 -2.71
N ARG A 158 3.82 -15.09 -4.02
CA ARG A 158 5.12 -15.02 -4.66
C ARG A 158 5.01 -14.64 -6.13
N ILE A 159 6.10 -14.09 -6.65
CA ILE A 159 6.35 -13.88 -8.07
C ILE A 159 7.66 -14.61 -8.36
N GLU A 160 7.60 -15.63 -9.20
CA GLU A 160 8.77 -16.37 -9.66
C GLU A 160 9.20 -15.81 -11.02
N ILE A 161 10.43 -15.31 -11.09
CA ILE A 161 10.95 -14.59 -12.25
C ILE A 161 12.04 -15.41 -12.90
N GLU A 162 11.88 -15.66 -14.19
CA GLU A 162 12.85 -16.31 -15.05
C GLU A 162 13.45 -15.28 -16.01
N ILE A 163 14.57 -14.68 -15.56
CA ILE A 163 15.16 -13.51 -16.21
C ILE A 163 15.58 -13.83 -17.64
N ASP A 164 16.23 -14.99 -17.88
CA ASP A 164 16.73 -15.38 -19.20
C ASP A 164 15.58 -15.65 -20.20
N ALA A 165 14.44 -16.10 -19.71
CA ALA A 165 13.23 -16.29 -20.51
C ALA A 165 12.38 -15.00 -20.64
N GLY A 166 12.66 -13.98 -19.84
CA GLY A 166 11.87 -12.74 -19.79
C GLY A 166 10.44 -12.96 -19.29
N THR A 167 10.22 -13.97 -18.43
CA THR A 167 8.87 -14.35 -17.95
C THR A 167 8.76 -14.39 -16.44
N ALA A 168 7.53 -14.26 -15.93
CA ALA A 168 7.23 -14.39 -14.52
C ALA A 168 5.91 -15.13 -14.28
N ASP A 169 5.89 -15.98 -13.24
CA ASP A 169 4.69 -16.63 -12.73
C ASP A 169 4.24 -15.96 -11.43
N VAL A 170 2.97 -15.67 -11.34
CA VAL A 170 2.37 -14.96 -10.20
C VAL A 170 1.47 -15.90 -9.43
N MET A 171 1.69 -16.01 -8.11
CA MET A 171 0.89 -16.85 -7.22
C MET A 171 0.37 -16.05 -6.04
N LEU A 172 -0.94 -16.20 -5.76
CA LEU A 172 -1.58 -15.65 -4.56
C LEU A 172 -2.68 -16.60 -4.08
N TRP A 173 -2.52 -17.19 -2.90
CA TRP A 173 -3.53 -18.02 -2.26
C TRP A 173 -3.97 -17.38 -0.96
N TYR A 174 -5.26 -17.16 -0.86
CA TYR A 174 -5.90 -16.59 0.31
C TYR A 174 -6.79 -17.63 0.97
N GLU A 175 -6.51 -18.00 2.22
CA GLU A 175 -7.37 -18.84 3.06
C GLU A 175 -8.24 -17.94 3.94
N SER A 176 -9.55 -17.99 3.73
CA SER A 176 -10.47 -17.09 4.39
C SER A 176 -10.85 -17.51 5.81
N GLY A 177 -10.76 -18.81 6.09
CA GLY A 177 -11.45 -19.36 7.24
C GLY A 177 -12.98 -19.19 7.17
N PRO A 178 -13.69 -19.34 8.29
CA PRO A 178 -15.16 -19.16 8.33
C PRO A 178 -15.53 -17.67 8.23
N ARG A 179 -16.70 -17.41 7.65
CA ARG A 179 -17.31 -16.08 7.68
C ARG A 179 -17.99 -15.85 9.00
N LEU A 180 -17.60 -14.80 9.70
CA LEU A 180 -18.18 -14.46 11.00
C LEU A 180 -19.53 -13.75 10.86
N ARG A 181 -20.29 -13.77 11.96
CA ARG A 181 -21.62 -13.16 12.08
C ARG A 181 -21.60 -12.09 13.16
N PHE A 182 -22.53 -11.17 13.09
CA PHE A 182 -22.79 -10.25 14.19
C PHE A 182 -23.26 -11.04 15.41
N GLY A 183 -22.65 -10.78 16.56
CA GLY A 183 -23.03 -11.28 17.85
C GLY A 183 -23.96 -10.32 18.59
N GLU A 184 -23.89 -10.34 19.91
CA GLU A 184 -24.61 -9.42 20.79
C GLU A 184 -24.20 -7.97 20.51
N ILE A 185 -25.19 -7.06 20.60
CA ILE A 185 -24.97 -5.62 20.52
C ILE A 185 -24.99 -5.08 21.95
N ILE A 186 -23.86 -4.53 22.38
CA ILE A 186 -23.65 -4.01 23.73
C ILE A 186 -23.62 -2.49 23.63
N VAL A 187 -24.60 -1.82 24.21
CA VAL A 187 -24.69 -0.34 24.21
C VAL A 187 -24.20 0.17 25.56
N ASP A 188 -23.19 1.02 25.55
CA ASP A 188 -22.64 1.66 26.75
C ASP A 188 -23.34 3.00 27.03
N ASN A 189 -24.66 2.96 27.05
CA ASN A 189 -25.48 4.12 27.43
C ASN A 189 -26.92 3.66 27.73
N THR A 190 -27.40 3.92 28.94
CA THR A 190 -28.74 3.55 29.41
C THR A 190 -29.78 4.63 29.14
N LEU A 191 -29.40 5.76 28.55
CA LEU A 191 -30.30 6.89 28.30
C LEU A 191 -30.99 6.86 26.94
N ILE A 192 -30.58 5.94 26.04
CA ILE A 192 -31.25 5.79 24.76
C ILE A 192 -32.46 4.86 24.93
N ASP A 193 -33.59 5.27 24.35
CA ASP A 193 -34.77 4.41 24.23
C ASP A 193 -34.45 3.21 23.33
N SER A 194 -34.79 2.01 23.82
CA SER A 194 -34.47 0.75 23.14
C SER A 194 -35.14 0.64 21.78
N ASP A 195 -36.41 1.04 21.66
CA ASP A 195 -37.18 0.94 20.40
C ASP A 195 -36.60 1.89 19.36
N LEU A 196 -36.17 3.09 19.80
CA LEU A 196 -35.52 4.05 18.94
C LEU A 196 -34.18 3.51 18.44
N PHE A 197 -33.34 2.93 19.33
CA PHE A 197 -32.07 2.35 18.96
C PHE A 197 -32.26 1.18 17.96
N ASP A 198 -33.19 0.29 18.25
CA ASP A 198 -33.49 -0.87 17.40
C ASP A 198 -33.95 -0.45 16.00
N SER A 199 -34.72 0.64 15.89
CA SER A 199 -35.11 1.20 14.58
C SER A 199 -33.94 1.71 13.74
N MET A 200 -32.81 2.03 14.36
CA MET A 200 -31.59 2.51 13.68
C MET A 200 -30.66 1.37 13.25
N LEU A 201 -30.87 0.15 13.78
CA LEU A 201 -30.02 -0.99 13.44
C LEU A 201 -30.03 -1.27 11.92
N THR A 202 -28.88 -1.58 11.40
CA THR A 202 -28.67 -1.95 9.99
C THR A 202 -28.41 -3.43 9.81
N PHE A 203 -28.32 -4.16 10.92
CA PHE A 203 -28.09 -5.59 11.00
C PHE A 203 -28.70 -6.14 12.29
N GLN A 204 -28.88 -7.45 12.34
CA GLN A 204 -29.33 -8.18 13.54
C GLN A 204 -28.25 -9.17 13.99
N PRO A 205 -28.23 -9.54 15.30
CA PRO A 205 -27.43 -10.66 15.76
C PRO A 205 -27.72 -11.93 14.94
N GLY A 206 -26.65 -12.57 14.44
CA GLY A 206 -26.76 -13.73 13.56
C GLY A 206 -26.65 -13.43 12.06
N ASP A 207 -26.83 -12.19 11.62
CA ASP A 207 -26.51 -11.78 10.24
C ASP A 207 -25.02 -11.94 9.97
N TYR A 208 -24.63 -12.19 8.72
CA TYR A 208 -23.23 -12.17 8.33
C TYR A 208 -22.62 -10.81 8.57
N PHE A 209 -21.43 -10.81 9.18
CA PHE A 209 -20.69 -9.58 9.44
C PHE A 209 -20.40 -8.83 8.14
N ASP A 210 -20.64 -7.53 8.17
CA ASP A 210 -20.33 -6.60 7.10
C ASP A 210 -19.96 -5.24 7.68
N GLN A 211 -18.73 -4.79 7.44
CA GLN A 211 -18.23 -3.53 7.97
C GLN A 211 -19.00 -2.31 7.47
N VAL A 212 -19.59 -2.38 6.27
CA VAL A 212 -20.41 -1.28 5.73
C VAL A 212 -21.65 -1.07 6.59
N ARG A 213 -22.28 -2.16 7.07
CA ARG A 213 -23.45 -2.07 7.97
C ARG A 213 -23.07 -1.44 9.32
N LEU A 214 -21.88 -1.73 9.88
CA LEU A 214 -21.39 -1.02 11.08
C LEU A 214 -21.23 0.47 10.84
N GLN A 215 -20.62 0.85 9.73
CA GLN A 215 -20.44 2.27 9.39
C GLN A 215 -21.79 2.96 9.15
N GLN A 216 -22.75 2.28 8.56
CA GLN A 216 -24.11 2.80 8.38
C GLN A 216 -24.81 3.03 9.73
N LEU A 217 -24.71 2.09 10.68
CA LEU A 217 -25.23 2.26 12.04
C LEU A 217 -24.59 3.49 12.72
N GLN A 218 -23.26 3.55 12.73
CA GLN A 218 -22.54 4.69 13.30
C GLN A 218 -23.00 6.01 12.68
N SER A 219 -23.10 6.07 11.36
CA SER A 219 -23.55 7.29 10.66
C SER A 219 -25.00 7.65 10.96
N ARG A 220 -25.91 6.67 11.14
CA ARG A 220 -27.30 6.93 11.53
C ARG A 220 -27.37 7.54 12.92
N LEU A 221 -26.66 6.95 13.89
CA LEU A 221 -26.60 7.46 15.27
C LEU A 221 -25.98 8.86 15.34
N GLN A 222 -24.90 9.13 14.60
CA GLN A 222 -24.30 10.46 14.54
C GLN A 222 -25.26 11.54 13.98
N ARG A 223 -26.06 11.20 12.99
CA ARG A 223 -27.02 12.14 12.37
C ARG A 223 -28.17 12.56 13.29
N THR A 224 -28.41 11.84 14.37
CA THR A 224 -29.45 12.23 15.33
C THR A 224 -29.07 13.49 16.13
N ASN A 225 -27.78 13.79 16.20
CA ASN A 225 -27.20 14.86 17.03
C ASN A 225 -27.55 14.75 18.54
N TYR A 226 -27.99 13.57 19.00
CA TYR A 226 -28.28 13.34 20.43
C TYR A 226 -27.01 13.03 21.23
N PHE A 227 -25.95 12.58 20.56
CA PHE A 227 -24.72 12.09 21.19
C PHE A 227 -23.54 12.97 20.82
N SER A 228 -22.68 13.28 21.81
CA SER A 228 -21.46 14.05 21.59
C SER A 228 -20.38 13.24 20.86
N SER A 229 -20.41 11.94 21.00
CA SER A 229 -19.51 10.98 20.34
C SER A 229 -20.28 9.70 20.05
N VAL A 230 -20.02 9.06 18.91
CA VAL A 230 -20.58 7.76 18.55
C VAL A 230 -19.47 6.87 17.99
N ILE A 231 -19.21 5.77 18.66
CA ILE A 231 -18.18 4.80 18.25
C ILE A 231 -18.81 3.41 18.21
N VAL A 232 -18.78 2.75 17.05
CA VAL A 232 -19.29 1.40 16.84
C VAL A 232 -18.14 0.48 16.48
N LEU A 233 -17.79 -0.47 17.36
CA LEU A 233 -16.60 -1.32 17.24
C LEU A 233 -16.92 -2.81 17.40
N PRO A 234 -16.41 -3.68 16.50
CA PRO A 234 -16.46 -5.11 16.68
C PRO A 234 -15.44 -5.55 17.76
N GLN A 235 -15.90 -6.32 18.73
CA GLN A 235 -15.09 -6.86 19.84
C GLN A 235 -14.42 -8.17 19.42
N ARG A 236 -13.42 -8.11 18.54
CA ARG A 236 -12.75 -9.29 17.98
C ARG A 236 -12.22 -10.26 19.03
N LYS A 237 -11.65 -9.75 20.13
CA LYS A 237 -11.10 -10.55 21.23
C LYS A 237 -12.17 -11.28 22.06
N ARG A 238 -13.44 -10.85 21.97
CA ARG A 238 -14.59 -11.43 22.66
C ARG A 238 -15.45 -12.31 21.75
N SER A 239 -14.96 -12.65 20.55
CA SER A 239 -15.68 -13.53 19.63
C SER A 239 -15.92 -14.89 20.25
N LEU A 240 -17.16 -15.38 20.19
CA LEU A 240 -17.58 -16.71 20.63
C LEU A 240 -18.01 -17.51 19.40
N GLY A 241 -17.24 -18.54 19.06
CA GLY A 241 -17.47 -19.34 17.85
C GLY A 241 -17.34 -18.49 16.58
N ASP A 242 -18.43 -18.36 15.84
CA ASP A 242 -18.55 -17.56 14.61
C ASP A 242 -19.15 -16.16 14.84
N ARG A 243 -19.42 -15.75 16.11
CA ARG A 243 -20.10 -14.50 16.44
C ARG A 243 -19.17 -13.47 17.04
N ILE A 244 -19.28 -12.23 16.57
CA ILE A 244 -18.53 -11.07 17.06
C ILE A 244 -19.47 -10.12 17.78
N PRO A 245 -19.32 -9.89 19.09
CA PRO A 245 -20.05 -8.84 19.79
C PRO A 245 -19.70 -7.45 19.25
N ILE A 246 -20.70 -6.58 19.21
CA ILE A 246 -20.56 -5.19 18.73
C ILE A 246 -20.74 -4.26 19.93
N MET A 247 -19.74 -3.44 20.22
CA MET A 247 -19.80 -2.40 21.23
C MET A 247 -20.23 -1.10 20.58
N VAL A 248 -21.24 -0.45 21.14
CA VAL A 248 -21.73 0.88 20.74
C VAL A 248 -21.54 1.81 21.93
N ASN A 249 -20.60 2.74 21.81
CA ASN A 249 -20.34 3.81 22.79
C ASN A 249 -21.00 5.09 22.30
N LEU A 250 -21.84 5.66 23.15
CA LEU A 250 -22.68 6.85 22.85
C LEU A 250 -22.39 8.01 23.80
#